data_e93a198801113f245e38ec3d6e1576b7
#
_entry.id   e93a198801113f245e38ec3d6e1576b7
#
_cell.length_a   1.000
_cell.length_b   1.000
_cell.length_c   1.000
_cell.angle_alpha   90.00
_cell.angle_beta   90.00
_cell.angle_gamma   90.00
#
_symmetry.space_group_name_H-M   'P 1'
#
loop_
_entity.id
_entity.type
_entity.pdbx_description
1 polymer ?
#
loop_
_entity_poly.entity_id
_entity_poly.type
_entity_poly.pdbx_seq_one_letter_code
_entity_poly.pdbx_strand_id
1 'polypeptide(L)'
;MKQISLFLTVSVILILTSCRTRTTNNALKRGEKLKSSINSFEKNRKKLSSKVVSSLEEAKESLTAENPDLPEVSKDFEKQWRSIMKRYNKMKGDFEDIGTNSRKYFGELDELSSNIHNEKLRTEELAKNKALKGKWEKIYKEAEVSVNKVTTVLESGNDFHMVLVASSIRQKLEQNVTELTNIAEQAKALLSELEVFTQQGRQLVEG
;
A
#
# COMPACT_ATOMS: atom_id res chain seq x y z
N MET A 1 29.30 42.98 35.64
CA MET A 1 29.72 41.69 35.08
C MET A 1 28.85 40.49 35.50
N LYS A 2 28.07 40.53 36.58
CA LYS A 2 27.20 39.42 37.01
C LYS A 2 25.89 39.24 36.17
N GLN A 3 25.39 40.31 35.56
CA GLN A 3 24.13 40.22 34.78
C GLN A 3 24.30 39.64 33.38
N ILE A 4 25.47 39.73 32.75
CA ILE A 4 25.72 39.16 31.41
C ILE A 4 25.80 37.61 31.47
N SER A 5 26.32 37.07 32.58
CA SER A 5 26.41 35.61 32.79
C SER A 5 25.02 34.93 32.93
N LEU A 6 24.04 35.66 33.52
CA LEU A 6 22.68 35.10 33.71
C LEU A 6 21.90 35.02 32.38
N PHE A 7 22.08 35.99 31.49
CA PHE A 7 21.43 35.95 30.16
C PHE A 7 21.99 34.86 29.25
N LEU A 8 23.28 34.55 29.36
CA LEU A 8 23.90 33.50 28.55
C LEU A 8 23.42 32.10 28.96
N THR A 9 23.25 31.87 30.27
CA THR A 9 22.76 30.57 30.79
C THR A 9 21.28 30.31 30.44
N VAL A 10 20.43 31.35 30.48
CA VAL A 10 19.02 31.22 30.10
C VAL A 10 18.87 30.96 28.59
N SER A 11 19.67 31.59 27.73
CA SER A 11 19.66 31.36 26.28
C SER A 11 20.08 29.93 25.90
N VAL A 12 21.07 29.35 26.61
CA VAL A 12 21.51 27.97 26.34
C VAL A 12 20.42 26.94 26.75
N ILE A 13 19.70 27.17 27.84
CA ILE A 13 18.61 26.29 28.30
C ILE A 13 17.45 26.34 27.31
N LEU A 14 17.10 27.51 26.76
CA LEU A 14 16.02 27.63 25.76
C LEU A 14 16.35 26.93 24.44
N ILE A 15 17.60 26.87 24.02
CA ILE A 15 18.03 26.17 22.79
C ILE A 15 17.92 24.66 22.97
N LEU A 16 18.27 24.13 24.15
CA LEU A 16 18.20 22.69 24.42
C LEU A 16 16.74 22.14 24.50
N THR A 17 15.81 22.93 25.04
CA THR A 17 14.40 22.58 25.08
C THR A 17 13.75 22.65 23.70
N SER A 18 14.13 23.58 22.84
CA SER A 18 13.61 23.75 21.50
C SER A 18 13.95 22.56 20.58
N CYS A 19 15.16 22.01 20.63
CA CYS A 19 15.53 20.83 19.83
C CYS A 19 14.74 19.59 20.25
N ARG A 20 14.55 19.36 21.53
CA ARG A 20 13.85 18.18 22.06
C ARG A 20 12.36 18.15 21.65
N THR A 21 11.69 19.29 21.72
CA THR A 21 10.30 19.44 21.30
C THR A 21 10.12 19.21 19.80
N ARG A 22 11.11 19.64 19.01
CA ARG A 22 11.08 19.51 17.55
C ARG A 22 11.21 18.05 17.11
N THR A 23 12.09 17.25 17.69
CA THR A 23 12.28 15.83 17.35
C THR A 23 11.06 15.00 17.73
N THR A 24 10.48 15.24 18.92
CA THR A 24 9.24 14.57 19.34
C THR A 24 8.07 14.87 18.40
N ASN A 25 7.87 16.15 18.03
CA ASN A 25 6.83 16.55 17.09
C ASN A 25 7.05 15.94 15.69
N ASN A 26 8.30 15.79 15.27
CA ASN A 26 8.62 15.15 14.00
C ASN A 26 8.26 13.67 14.01
N ALA A 27 8.63 12.92 15.05
CA ALA A 27 8.32 11.50 15.16
C ALA A 27 6.80 11.26 15.14
N LEU A 28 6.02 12.02 15.92
CA LEU A 28 4.56 11.97 15.90
C LEU A 28 3.99 12.25 14.51
N LYS A 29 4.44 13.34 13.87
CA LYS A 29 4.00 13.71 12.52
C LYS A 29 4.35 12.63 11.47
N ARG A 30 5.48 11.94 11.61
CA ARG A 30 5.85 10.80 10.74
C ARG A 30 4.95 9.60 10.97
N GLY A 31 4.61 9.29 12.22
CA GLY A 31 3.65 8.25 12.57
C GLY A 31 2.27 8.51 11.93
N GLU A 32 1.75 9.74 12.06
CA GLU A 32 0.50 10.15 11.43
C GLU A 32 0.54 10.03 9.90
N LYS A 33 1.66 10.42 9.27
CA LYS A 33 1.84 10.28 7.82
C LYS A 33 1.85 8.82 7.39
N LEU A 34 2.56 7.96 8.11
CA LEU A 34 2.57 6.52 7.83
C LEU A 34 1.17 5.93 7.96
N LYS A 35 0.44 6.25 9.02
CA LYS A 35 -0.96 5.85 9.21
C LYS A 35 -1.85 6.34 8.07
N SER A 36 -1.71 7.58 7.64
CA SER A 36 -2.44 8.15 6.51
C SER A 36 -2.16 7.41 5.20
N SER A 37 -0.89 7.03 4.95
CA SER A 37 -0.52 6.26 3.76
C SER A 37 -1.13 4.85 3.78
N ILE A 38 -1.14 4.17 4.93
CA ILE A 38 -1.79 2.86 5.11
C ILE A 38 -3.30 2.98 4.84
N ASN A 39 -3.94 4.04 5.32
CA ASN A 39 -5.37 4.27 5.09
C ASN A 39 -5.69 4.57 3.61
N SER A 40 -4.83 5.33 2.92
CA SER A 40 -4.97 5.60 1.48
C SER A 40 -4.85 4.32 0.66
N PHE A 41 -3.83 3.53 0.95
CA PHE A 41 -3.62 2.22 0.33
C PHE A 41 -4.84 1.31 0.51
N GLU A 42 -5.33 1.16 1.74
CA GLU A 42 -6.50 0.32 2.04
C GLU A 42 -7.76 0.78 1.29
N LYS A 43 -7.99 2.09 1.25
CA LYS A 43 -9.10 2.67 0.48
C LYS A 43 -9.01 2.34 -1.01
N ASN A 44 -7.80 2.42 -1.60
CA ASN A 44 -7.59 2.14 -3.03
C ASN A 44 -7.57 0.63 -3.31
N ARG A 45 -7.07 -0.20 -2.39
CA ARG A 45 -7.18 -1.66 -2.43
C ARG A 45 -8.65 -2.11 -2.50
N LYS A 46 -9.50 -1.61 -1.60
CA LYS A 46 -10.94 -1.92 -1.60
C LYS A 46 -11.63 -1.53 -2.91
N LYS A 47 -11.32 -0.32 -3.42
CA LYS A 47 -11.86 0.14 -4.70
C LYS A 47 -11.39 -0.71 -5.87
N LEU A 48 -10.13 -1.17 -5.85
CA LEU A 48 -9.60 -2.06 -6.86
C LEU A 48 -10.30 -3.41 -6.78
N SER A 49 -10.39 -4.00 -5.59
CA SER A 49 -11.06 -5.31 -5.36
C SER A 49 -12.50 -5.30 -5.87
N SER A 50 -13.28 -4.31 -5.46
CA SER A 50 -14.67 -4.17 -5.92
C SER A 50 -14.75 -4.04 -7.45
N LYS A 51 -13.87 -3.23 -8.07
CA LYS A 51 -13.89 -3.02 -9.52
C LYS A 51 -13.46 -4.25 -10.30
N VAL A 52 -12.47 -5.01 -9.80
CA VAL A 52 -12.06 -6.27 -10.43
C VAL A 52 -13.23 -7.26 -10.42
N VAL A 53 -13.83 -7.49 -9.25
CA VAL A 53 -14.94 -8.44 -9.11
C VAL A 53 -16.10 -8.05 -10.04
N SER A 54 -16.60 -6.80 -9.96
CA SER A 54 -17.74 -6.39 -10.79
C SER A 54 -17.44 -6.46 -12.28
N SER A 55 -16.24 -6.06 -12.72
CA SER A 55 -15.90 -6.07 -14.15
C SER A 55 -15.77 -7.48 -14.73
N LEU A 56 -15.29 -8.42 -13.94
CA LEU A 56 -15.12 -9.80 -14.38
C LEU A 56 -16.47 -10.56 -14.35
N GLU A 57 -17.35 -10.24 -13.40
CA GLU A 57 -18.72 -10.76 -13.38
C GLU A 57 -19.53 -10.24 -14.57
N GLU A 58 -19.51 -8.94 -14.85
CA GLU A 58 -20.16 -8.32 -16.00
C GLU A 58 -19.68 -8.95 -17.33
N ALA A 59 -18.35 -9.13 -17.47
CA ALA A 59 -17.79 -9.78 -18.67
C ALA A 59 -18.24 -11.25 -18.80
N LYS A 60 -18.27 -11.98 -17.68
CA LYS A 60 -18.75 -13.37 -17.64
C LYS A 60 -20.22 -13.48 -18.05
N GLU A 61 -21.08 -12.63 -17.48
CA GLU A 61 -22.51 -12.59 -17.83
C GLU A 61 -22.72 -12.29 -19.32
N SER A 62 -21.99 -11.29 -19.86
CA SER A 62 -22.07 -10.94 -21.27
C SER A 62 -21.60 -12.07 -22.20
N LEU A 63 -20.55 -12.81 -21.80
CA LEU A 63 -20.03 -13.95 -22.59
C LEU A 63 -20.90 -15.20 -22.52
N THR A 64 -21.68 -15.37 -21.46
CA THR A 64 -22.56 -16.50 -21.27
C THR A 64 -24.00 -16.27 -21.76
N ALA A 65 -24.29 -15.11 -22.31
CA ALA A 65 -25.55 -14.79 -22.94
C ALA A 65 -25.82 -15.74 -24.13
N GLU A 66 -27.08 -15.96 -24.47
CA GLU A 66 -27.50 -16.87 -25.56
C GLU A 66 -26.88 -16.46 -26.92
N ASN A 67 -26.80 -15.17 -27.21
CA ASN A 67 -26.18 -14.60 -28.41
C ASN A 67 -25.26 -13.44 -28.05
N PRO A 68 -24.01 -13.69 -27.60
CA PRO A 68 -23.12 -12.63 -27.16
C PRO A 68 -22.62 -11.77 -28.33
N ASP A 69 -22.78 -10.46 -28.22
CA ASP A 69 -22.12 -9.50 -29.14
C ASP A 69 -20.63 -9.37 -28.78
N LEU A 70 -19.81 -10.25 -29.35
CA LEU A 70 -18.38 -10.33 -29.02
C LEU A 70 -17.60 -9.03 -29.29
N PRO A 71 -17.86 -8.25 -30.36
CA PRO A 71 -17.29 -6.91 -30.52
C PRO A 71 -17.60 -5.95 -29.39
N GLU A 72 -18.86 -5.89 -28.94
CA GLU A 72 -19.28 -5.03 -27.84
C GLU A 72 -18.68 -5.51 -26.51
N VAL A 73 -18.76 -6.81 -26.20
CA VAL A 73 -18.14 -7.40 -25.00
C VAL A 73 -16.65 -7.10 -24.93
N SER A 74 -15.91 -7.26 -26.06
CA SER A 74 -14.49 -6.97 -26.11
C SER A 74 -14.17 -5.49 -25.82
N LYS A 75 -14.95 -4.57 -26.41
CA LYS A 75 -14.79 -3.13 -26.20
C LYS A 75 -15.11 -2.71 -24.76
N ASP A 76 -16.16 -3.26 -24.16
CA ASP A 76 -16.54 -2.95 -22.78
C ASP A 76 -15.54 -3.54 -21.80
N PHE A 77 -15.05 -4.75 -22.03
CA PHE A 77 -13.98 -5.35 -21.24
C PHE A 77 -12.72 -4.48 -21.28
N GLU A 78 -12.27 -4.03 -22.45
CA GLU A 78 -11.12 -3.15 -22.60
C GLU A 78 -11.27 -1.87 -21.75
N LYS A 79 -12.42 -1.21 -21.84
CA LYS A 79 -12.71 0.01 -21.08
C LYS A 79 -12.65 -0.22 -19.57
N GLN A 80 -13.25 -1.31 -19.12
CA GLN A 80 -13.26 -1.68 -17.71
C GLN A 80 -11.86 -2.06 -17.23
N TRP A 81 -11.11 -2.83 -18.04
CA TRP A 81 -9.76 -3.25 -17.73
C TRP A 81 -8.80 -2.08 -17.62
N ARG A 82 -8.87 -1.12 -18.51
CA ARG A 82 -8.12 0.16 -18.37
C ARG A 82 -8.42 0.88 -17.05
N SER A 83 -9.66 0.85 -16.60
CA SER A 83 -10.05 1.43 -15.30
C SER A 83 -9.44 0.65 -14.13
N ILE A 84 -9.38 -0.69 -14.21
CA ILE A 84 -8.72 -1.55 -13.23
C ILE A 84 -7.22 -1.22 -13.17
N MET A 85 -6.53 -1.16 -14.31
CA MET A 85 -5.10 -0.82 -14.41
C MET A 85 -4.80 0.56 -13.79
N LYS A 86 -5.64 1.56 -14.04
CA LYS A 86 -5.49 2.89 -13.42
C LYS A 86 -5.61 2.84 -11.90
N ARG A 87 -6.55 2.04 -11.37
CA ARG A 87 -6.72 1.86 -9.91
C ARG A 87 -5.57 1.10 -9.29
N TYR A 88 -5.07 0.08 -9.97
CA TYR A 88 -3.89 -0.66 -9.54
C TYR A 88 -2.66 0.26 -9.43
N ASN A 89 -2.36 1.03 -10.46
CA ASN A 89 -1.23 1.96 -10.44
C ASN A 89 -1.33 2.96 -9.28
N LYS A 90 -2.55 3.42 -8.97
CA LYS A 90 -2.76 4.26 -7.81
C LYS A 90 -2.50 3.53 -6.49
N MET A 91 -3.01 2.31 -6.33
CA MET A 91 -2.77 1.49 -5.14
C MET A 91 -1.27 1.18 -4.98
N LYS A 92 -0.56 0.87 -6.07
CA LYS A 92 0.89 0.65 -6.07
C LYS A 92 1.66 1.89 -5.62
N GLY A 93 1.29 3.08 -6.11
CA GLY A 93 1.88 4.34 -5.65
C GLY A 93 1.64 4.58 -4.15
N ASP A 94 0.44 4.32 -3.63
CA ASP A 94 0.17 4.39 -2.19
C ASP A 94 1.05 3.40 -1.39
N PHE A 95 1.34 2.20 -1.94
CA PHE A 95 2.24 1.22 -1.33
C PHE A 95 3.69 1.73 -1.26
N GLU A 96 4.18 2.35 -2.31
CA GLU A 96 5.50 2.99 -2.35
C GLU A 96 5.60 4.14 -1.34
N ASP A 97 4.53 4.90 -1.16
CA ASP A 97 4.42 5.95 -0.14
C ASP A 97 4.49 5.38 1.28
N ILE A 98 3.87 4.21 1.54
CA ILE A 98 4.01 3.49 2.81
C ILE A 98 5.48 3.16 3.07
N GLY A 99 6.20 2.59 2.11
CA GLY A 99 7.62 2.27 2.23
C GLY A 99 8.49 3.50 2.51
N THR A 100 8.17 4.62 1.88
CA THR A 100 8.87 5.89 2.10
C THR A 100 8.59 6.48 3.48
N ASN A 101 7.32 6.50 3.90
CA ASN A 101 6.92 7.06 5.19
C ASN A 101 7.34 6.18 6.37
N SER A 102 7.38 4.86 6.20
CA SER A 102 7.88 3.94 7.23
C SER A 102 9.37 4.15 7.51
N ARG A 103 10.20 4.28 6.48
CA ARG A 103 11.63 4.59 6.66
C ARG A 103 11.84 5.89 7.44
N LYS A 104 11.06 6.94 7.12
CA LYS A 104 11.12 8.23 7.84
C LYS A 104 10.65 8.10 9.28
N TYR A 105 9.59 7.35 9.53
CA TYR A 105 9.06 7.11 10.87
C TYR A 105 10.08 6.39 11.77
N PHE A 106 10.62 5.26 11.31
CA PHE A 106 11.61 4.51 12.09
C PHE A 106 12.92 5.29 12.28
N GLY A 107 13.33 6.10 11.29
CA GLY A 107 14.49 6.99 11.44
C GLY A 107 14.29 8.03 12.55
N GLU A 108 13.13 8.67 12.61
CA GLU A 108 12.81 9.65 13.67
C GLU A 108 12.70 8.98 15.06
N LEU A 109 12.19 7.74 15.14
CA LEU A 109 12.16 6.97 16.40
C LEU A 109 13.57 6.66 16.90
N ASP A 110 14.46 6.23 16.00
CA ASP A 110 15.85 5.93 16.35
C ASP A 110 16.60 7.20 16.77
N GLU A 111 16.38 8.32 16.08
CA GLU A 111 16.95 9.63 16.46
C GLU A 111 16.45 10.06 17.83
N LEU A 112 15.14 9.96 18.09
CA LEU A 112 14.56 10.31 19.39
C LEU A 112 15.16 9.47 20.51
N SER A 113 15.27 8.16 20.32
CA SER A 113 15.85 7.25 21.31
C SER A 113 17.34 7.48 21.53
N SER A 114 18.09 7.83 20.49
CA SER A 114 19.53 8.15 20.57
C SER A 114 19.82 9.39 21.42
N ASN A 115 18.86 10.31 21.54
CA ASN A 115 18.96 11.51 22.36
C ASN A 115 18.67 11.27 23.86
N ILE A 116 18.41 10.04 24.29
CA ILE A 116 18.24 9.68 25.70
C ILE A 116 19.60 9.65 26.39
N HIS A 117 19.78 10.49 27.42
CA HIS A 117 21.05 10.61 28.15
C HIS A 117 21.38 9.37 29.00
N ASN A 118 20.36 8.75 29.61
CA ASN A 118 20.59 7.54 30.39
C ASN A 118 20.88 6.38 29.44
N GLU A 119 22.08 5.82 29.54
CA GLU A 119 22.58 4.79 28.63
C GLU A 119 21.75 3.51 28.66
N LYS A 120 21.30 3.07 29.82
CA LYS A 120 20.44 1.90 29.97
C LYS A 120 19.11 2.09 29.27
N LEU A 121 18.43 3.21 29.54
CA LEU A 121 17.13 3.52 28.89
C LEU A 121 17.31 3.70 27.38
N ARG A 122 18.37 4.35 26.92
CA ARG A 122 18.67 4.50 25.49
C ARG A 122 18.80 3.15 24.80
N THR A 123 19.58 2.23 25.40
CA THR A 123 19.80 0.89 24.86
C THR A 123 18.49 0.10 24.80
N GLU A 124 17.68 0.16 25.84
CA GLU A 124 16.36 -0.50 25.89
C GLU A 124 15.41 0.04 24.80
N GLU A 125 15.33 1.37 24.62
CA GLU A 125 14.45 1.99 23.63
C GLU A 125 14.91 1.69 22.18
N LEU A 126 16.21 1.77 21.90
CA LEU A 126 16.75 1.38 20.59
C LEU A 126 16.51 -0.11 20.27
N ALA A 127 16.57 -1.00 21.27
CA ALA A 127 16.23 -2.40 21.09
C ALA A 127 14.75 -2.60 20.76
N LYS A 128 13.84 -1.84 21.41
CA LYS A 128 12.40 -1.85 21.10
C LYS A 128 12.12 -1.36 19.67
N ASN A 129 12.76 -0.25 19.27
CA ASN A 129 12.63 0.28 17.92
C ASN A 129 13.10 -0.71 16.88
N LYS A 130 14.26 -1.35 17.10
CA LYS A 130 14.79 -2.39 16.22
C LYS A 130 13.84 -3.57 16.08
N ALA A 131 13.26 -4.04 17.18
CA ALA A 131 12.28 -5.13 17.16
C ALA A 131 11.00 -4.76 16.40
N LEU A 132 10.47 -3.55 16.63
CA LEU A 132 9.30 -3.02 15.92
C LEU A 132 9.56 -2.89 14.42
N LYS A 133 10.69 -2.30 14.06
CA LYS A 133 11.14 -2.15 12.67
C LYS A 133 11.29 -3.49 11.97
N GLY A 134 11.88 -4.49 12.65
CA GLY A 134 12.03 -5.84 12.08
C GLY A 134 10.68 -6.52 11.80
N LYS A 135 9.70 -6.37 12.68
CA LYS A 135 8.32 -6.85 12.44
C LYS A 135 7.69 -6.16 11.24
N TRP A 136 7.85 -4.83 11.15
CA TRP A 136 7.37 -4.02 10.03
C TRP A 136 7.99 -4.45 8.69
N GLU A 137 9.31 -4.56 8.63
CA GLU A 137 10.03 -4.94 7.41
C GLU A 137 9.59 -6.30 6.88
N LYS A 138 9.29 -7.25 7.79
CA LYS A 138 8.77 -8.56 7.42
C LYS A 138 7.41 -8.45 6.72
N ILE A 139 6.43 -7.80 7.35
CA ILE A 139 5.08 -7.68 6.76
C ILE A 139 5.08 -6.83 5.50
N TYR A 140 5.94 -5.80 5.40
CA TYR A 140 6.08 -4.97 4.22
C TYR A 140 6.64 -5.77 3.04
N LYS A 141 7.65 -6.59 3.27
CA LYS A 141 8.24 -7.47 2.24
C LYS A 141 7.25 -8.53 1.74
N GLU A 142 6.47 -9.13 2.64
CA GLU A 142 5.40 -10.07 2.26
C GLU A 142 4.34 -9.37 1.39
N ALA A 143 3.91 -8.17 1.76
CA ALA A 143 2.98 -7.38 0.96
C ALA A 143 3.56 -6.95 -0.40
N GLU A 144 4.85 -6.64 -0.48
CA GLU A 144 5.54 -6.30 -1.74
C GLU A 144 5.44 -7.46 -2.74
N VAL A 145 5.63 -8.71 -2.27
CA VAL A 145 5.44 -9.90 -3.10
C VAL A 145 4.00 -9.97 -3.63
N SER A 146 3.01 -9.74 -2.78
CA SER A 146 1.60 -9.79 -3.18
C SER A 146 1.23 -8.65 -4.15
N VAL A 147 1.75 -7.43 -3.95
CA VAL A 147 1.60 -6.31 -4.89
C VAL A 147 2.17 -6.67 -6.27
N ASN A 148 3.36 -7.29 -6.31
CA ASN A 148 3.99 -7.69 -7.56
C ASN A 148 3.22 -8.82 -8.27
N LYS A 149 2.68 -9.79 -7.53
CA LYS A 149 1.82 -10.85 -8.10
C LYS A 149 0.53 -10.29 -8.70
N VAL A 150 -0.04 -9.22 -8.14
CA VAL A 150 -1.19 -8.55 -8.76
C VAL A 150 -0.86 -8.06 -10.17
N THR A 151 0.37 -7.60 -10.42
CA THR A 151 0.81 -7.22 -11.79
C THR A 151 0.65 -8.38 -12.77
N THR A 152 1.12 -9.57 -12.41
CA THR A 152 1.02 -10.76 -13.26
C THR A 152 -0.44 -11.13 -13.56
N VAL A 153 -1.32 -11.06 -12.56
CA VAL A 153 -2.76 -11.30 -12.76
C VAL A 153 -3.38 -10.27 -13.71
N LEU A 154 -2.95 -9.01 -13.62
CA LEU A 154 -3.42 -7.96 -14.53
C LEU A 154 -2.88 -8.13 -15.95
N GLU A 155 -1.69 -8.68 -16.13
CA GLU A 155 -1.17 -9.09 -17.44
C GLU A 155 -2.02 -10.19 -18.06
N SER A 156 -2.40 -11.20 -17.28
CA SER A 156 -3.34 -12.25 -17.76
C SER A 156 -4.69 -11.67 -18.22
N GLY A 157 -5.18 -10.61 -17.60
CA GLY A 157 -6.39 -9.92 -18.06
C GLY A 157 -6.20 -9.17 -19.39
N ASN A 158 -5.00 -8.62 -19.66
CA ASN A 158 -4.68 -8.06 -20.98
C ASN A 158 -4.64 -9.15 -22.06
N ASP A 159 -4.03 -10.30 -21.76
CA ASP A 159 -3.99 -11.45 -22.68
C ASP A 159 -5.40 -11.94 -22.96
N PHE A 160 -6.24 -12.03 -21.93
CA PHE A 160 -7.66 -12.37 -22.09
C PHE A 160 -8.39 -11.37 -23.02
N HIS A 161 -8.14 -10.08 -22.91
CA HIS A 161 -8.68 -9.08 -23.82
C HIS A 161 -8.26 -9.35 -25.27
N MET A 162 -7.00 -9.70 -25.51
CA MET A 162 -6.53 -10.04 -26.86
C MET A 162 -7.24 -11.27 -27.42
N VAL A 163 -7.54 -12.26 -26.57
CA VAL A 163 -8.35 -13.42 -26.95
C VAL A 163 -9.78 -13.02 -27.30
N LEU A 164 -10.41 -12.11 -26.55
CA LEU A 164 -11.74 -11.59 -26.89
C LEU A 164 -11.76 -10.87 -28.22
N VAL A 165 -10.75 -10.03 -28.51
CA VAL A 165 -10.60 -9.37 -29.82
C VAL A 165 -10.49 -10.40 -30.95
N ALA A 166 -9.64 -11.40 -30.78
CA ALA A 166 -9.49 -12.46 -31.79
C ALA A 166 -10.80 -13.27 -31.99
N SER A 167 -11.52 -13.57 -30.90
CA SER A 167 -12.80 -14.26 -30.93
C SER A 167 -13.90 -13.44 -31.63
N SER A 168 -13.91 -12.12 -31.41
CA SER A 168 -14.83 -11.21 -32.09
C SER A 168 -14.60 -11.14 -33.59
N ILE A 169 -13.34 -11.16 -34.05
CA ILE A 169 -12.98 -11.19 -35.47
C ILE A 169 -13.39 -12.51 -36.12
N ARG A 170 -13.20 -13.62 -35.43
CA ARG A 170 -13.59 -14.96 -35.93
C ARG A 170 -15.10 -15.25 -35.80
N GLN A 171 -15.83 -14.39 -35.09
CA GLN A 171 -17.24 -14.60 -34.70
C GLN A 171 -17.47 -15.96 -34.01
N LYS A 172 -16.46 -16.41 -33.25
CA LYS A 172 -16.51 -17.70 -32.57
C LYS A 172 -15.95 -17.54 -31.17
N LEU A 173 -16.79 -17.80 -30.17
CA LEU A 173 -16.38 -17.87 -28.77
C LEU A 173 -15.67 -19.19 -28.50
N GLU A 174 -14.40 -19.17 -28.20
CA GLU A 174 -13.66 -20.31 -27.66
C GLU A 174 -13.82 -20.30 -26.12
N GLN A 175 -13.62 -21.43 -25.43
CA GLN A 175 -13.99 -21.70 -24.02
C GLN A 175 -13.25 -20.80 -22.99
N ASN A 176 -13.42 -19.47 -23.05
CA ASN A 176 -12.60 -18.51 -22.28
C ASN A 176 -13.23 -18.07 -20.94
N VAL A 177 -14.43 -18.55 -20.59
CA VAL A 177 -15.10 -18.19 -19.32
C VAL A 177 -14.34 -18.73 -18.11
N THR A 178 -13.68 -19.88 -18.25
CA THR A 178 -12.85 -20.47 -17.18
C THR A 178 -11.66 -19.59 -16.86
N GLU A 179 -10.97 -19.05 -17.89
CA GLU A 179 -9.81 -18.17 -17.68
C GLU A 179 -10.21 -16.86 -16.97
N LEU A 180 -11.35 -16.30 -17.33
CA LEU A 180 -11.89 -15.12 -16.66
C LEU A 180 -12.15 -15.38 -15.17
N THR A 181 -12.69 -16.55 -14.84
CA THR A 181 -12.92 -16.97 -13.45
C THR A 181 -11.60 -17.12 -12.70
N ASN A 182 -10.58 -17.74 -13.32
CA ASN A 182 -9.26 -17.90 -12.71
C ASN A 182 -8.60 -16.53 -12.40
N ILE A 183 -8.68 -15.57 -13.33
CA ILE A 183 -8.19 -14.21 -13.13
C ILE A 183 -8.90 -13.54 -11.94
N ALA A 184 -10.23 -13.70 -11.84
CA ALA A 184 -11.02 -13.15 -10.74
C ALA A 184 -10.60 -13.72 -9.37
N GLU A 185 -10.46 -15.03 -9.28
CA GLU A 185 -10.10 -15.71 -8.04
C GLU A 185 -8.67 -15.34 -7.58
N GLN A 186 -7.72 -15.34 -8.49
CA GLN A 186 -6.34 -14.93 -8.19
C GLN A 186 -6.25 -13.48 -7.74
N ALA A 187 -6.92 -12.56 -8.43
CA ALA A 187 -6.96 -11.17 -8.04
C ALA A 187 -7.58 -10.97 -6.65
N LYS A 188 -8.70 -11.66 -6.38
CA LYS A 188 -9.39 -11.61 -5.08
C LYS A 188 -8.51 -12.13 -3.94
N ALA A 189 -7.82 -13.27 -4.15
CA ALA A 189 -6.92 -13.83 -3.15
C ALA A 189 -5.78 -12.87 -2.80
N LEU A 190 -5.08 -12.32 -3.81
CA LEU A 190 -3.98 -11.38 -3.60
C LEU A 190 -4.42 -10.08 -2.94
N LEU A 191 -5.58 -9.55 -3.33
CA LEU A 191 -6.12 -8.35 -2.70
C LEU A 191 -6.56 -8.60 -1.26
N SER A 192 -6.96 -9.82 -0.91
CA SER A 192 -7.22 -10.23 0.49
C SER A 192 -5.92 -10.33 1.32
N GLU A 193 -4.84 -10.87 0.75
CA GLU A 193 -3.51 -10.87 1.42
C GLU A 193 -3.05 -9.44 1.76
N LEU A 194 -3.28 -8.48 0.85
CA LEU A 194 -2.97 -7.07 1.08
C LEU A 194 -3.86 -6.42 2.16
N GLU A 195 -5.05 -6.95 2.42
CA GLU A 195 -5.86 -6.52 3.56
C GLU A 195 -5.22 -6.89 4.89
N VAL A 196 -4.69 -8.11 5.00
CA VAL A 196 -3.96 -8.56 6.20
C VAL A 196 -2.78 -7.64 6.48
N PHE A 197 -2.01 -7.27 5.45
CA PHE A 197 -0.93 -6.29 5.58
C PHE A 197 -1.41 -4.96 6.17
N THR A 198 -2.52 -4.41 5.69
CA THR A 198 -3.00 -3.12 6.21
C THR A 198 -3.46 -3.21 7.66
N GLN A 199 -4.07 -4.32 8.06
CA GLN A 199 -4.48 -4.57 9.45
C GLN A 199 -3.26 -4.68 10.37
N GLN A 200 -2.27 -5.49 10.00
CA GLN A 200 -1.04 -5.67 10.77
C GLN A 200 -0.22 -4.37 10.83
N GLY A 201 -0.13 -3.65 9.71
CA GLY A 201 0.58 -2.37 9.65
C GLY A 201 -0.02 -1.32 10.57
N ARG A 202 -1.35 -1.23 10.64
CA ARG A 202 -2.04 -0.34 11.59
C ARG A 202 -1.73 -0.72 13.04
N GLN A 203 -1.83 -2.00 13.39
CA GLN A 203 -1.55 -2.47 14.75
C GLN A 203 -0.12 -2.12 15.20
N LEU A 204 0.87 -2.20 14.29
CA LEU A 204 2.27 -1.87 14.61
C LEU A 204 2.53 -0.36 14.76
N VAL A 205 1.67 0.49 14.19
CA VAL A 205 1.83 1.96 14.23
C VAL A 205 0.95 2.58 15.31
N GLU A 206 -0.13 1.94 15.72
CA GLU A 206 -1.12 2.44 16.69
C GLU A 206 -0.95 1.85 18.10
N GLY A 207 -0.27 0.70 18.23
CA GLY A 207 -0.04 0.02 19.52
C GLY A 207 1.23 0.45 20.18
#